data_a147625f65d6f4913157b8f2e5e73790
#
_entry.id   a147625f65d6f4913157b8f2e5e73790
#
_cell.length_a   1.000
_cell.length_b   1.000
_cell.length_c   1.000
_cell.angle_alpha   90.00
_cell.angle_beta   90.00
_cell.angle_gamma   90.00
#
_symmetry.space_group_name_H-M   'P 1'
#
loop_
_entity.id
_entity.type
_entity.pdbx_description
1 polymer ?
#
loop_
_entity_poly.entity_id
_entity_poly.type
_entity_poly.pdbx_seq_one_letter_code
_entity_poly.pdbx_strand_id
1 'polypeptide(L)'
;MATINANFNKLASGYLFPEIARRTALWQKRNPGVAVMRLGIGNTTEALPPAVQRAMKEKIDKLGDRRTYTGYGDEQGDTYLREAMVEYYKRWGVTLEPTEFFISDGAKSDAANIQQIFGPDNIVAVQDPAYPVYVDSNVVGGRSGSYNSERAQYDGFVYLTTSEEGDFIPTPPTGKVDLIYLCNPNNPTGAVSNHQEVKAFVDYAIANKAVIIYD
;
A
#
# COMPACT_ATOMS: atom_id res chain seq x y z
N MET A 1 0.58 34.79 1.13
CA MET A 1 0.57 34.03 -0.15
C MET A 1 0.74 32.58 0.20
N ALA A 2 -0.08 31.66 -0.31
CA ALA A 2 0.08 30.23 -0.04
C ALA A 2 1.38 29.71 -0.69
N THR A 3 2.08 28.82 0.00
CA THR A 3 3.29 28.16 -0.51
C THR A 3 3.03 26.67 -0.67
N ILE A 4 3.65 26.09 -1.69
CA ILE A 4 3.59 24.65 -1.93
C ILE A 4 4.45 23.91 -0.89
N ASN A 5 4.00 22.73 -0.44
CA ASN A 5 4.84 21.84 0.36
C ASN A 5 6.10 21.48 -0.45
N ALA A 6 7.26 21.97 0.00
CA ALA A 6 8.53 21.81 -0.69
C ALA A 6 8.97 20.33 -0.85
N ASN A 7 8.40 19.43 -0.04
CA ASN A 7 8.72 18.00 -0.15
C ASN A 7 8.24 17.37 -1.45
N PHE A 8 7.21 17.95 -2.12
CA PHE A 8 6.83 17.49 -3.47
C PHE A 8 7.96 17.62 -4.49
N ASN A 9 8.85 18.60 -4.31
CA ASN A 9 10.01 18.78 -5.19
C ASN A 9 11.10 17.71 -4.98
N LYS A 10 11.01 16.94 -3.89
CA LYS A 10 11.94 15.84 -3.59
C LYS A 10 11.55 14.52 -4.27
N LEU A 11 10.28 14.39 -4.71
CA LEU A 11 9.83 13.19 -5.41
C LEU A 11 10.71 12.96 -6.64
N ALA A 12 11.24 11.73 -6.76
CA ALA A 12 12.04 11.38 -7.93
C ALA A 12 11.22 11.58 -9.20
N SER A 13 11.79 12.31 -10.17
CA SER A 13 11.12 12.56 -11.44
C SER A 13 10.98 11.27 -12.22
N GLY A 14 9.78 10.96 -12.66
CA GLY A 14 9.52 9.81 -13.52
C GLY A 14 8.80 8.66 -12.82
N TYR A 15 7.55 8.91 -12.42
CA TYR A 15 6.68 7.80 -12.02
C TYR A 15 6.68 6.74 -13.12
N LEU A 16 7.02 5.52 -12.77
CA LEU A 16 7.34 4.42 -13.70
C LEU A 16 6.26 4.18 -14.76
N PHE A 17 4.98 4.20 -14.38
CA PHE A 17 3.89 3.85 -15.28
C PHE A 17 3.66 4.83 -16.44
N PRO A 18 3.65 6.16 -16.26
CA PRO A 18 3.61 7.10 -17.37
C PRO A 18 4.78 6.95 -18.34
N GLU A 19 5.99 6.70 -17.86
CA GLU A 19 7.16 6.51 -18.71
C GLU A 19 7.06 5.20 -19.51
N ILE A 20 6.63 4.10 -18.90
CA ILE A 20 6.35 2.85 -19.61
C ILE A 20 5.27 3.07 -20.68
N ALA A 21 4.17 3.75 -20.34
CA ALA A 21 3.11 4.05 -21.30
C ALA A 21 3.62 4.88 -22.48
N ARG A 22 4.42 5.90 -22.22
CA ARG A 22 5.06 6.73 -23.25
C ARG A 22 5.98 5.90 -24.16
N ARG A 23 6.87 5.09 -23.59
CA ARG A 23 7.78 4.21 -24.36
C ARG A 23 7.00 3.20 -25.18
N THR A 24 5.98 2.58 -24.60
CA THR A 24 5.11 1.62 -25.31
C THR A 24 4.42 2.28 -26.50
N ALA A 25 3.84 3.47 -26.32
CA ALA A 25 3.19 4.20 -27.40
C ALA A 25 4.16 4.56 -28.54
N LEU A 26 5.38 5.00 -28.20
CA LEU A 26 6.42 5.28 -29.20
C LEU A 26 6.85 4.03 -29.95
N TRP A 27 6.99 2.90 -29.25
CA TRP A 27 7.34 1.62 -29.87
C TRP A 27 6.25 1.13 -30.81
N GLN A 28 4.97 1.16 -30.38
CA GLN A 28 3.83 0.78 -31.22
C GLN A 28 3.73 1.63 -32.48
N LYS A 29 4.00 2.94 -32.37
CA LYS A 29 4.02 3.85 -33.53
C LYS A 29 5.09 3.45 -34.55
N ARG A 30 6.24 2.91 -34.11
CA ARG A 30 7.34 2.44 -34.96
C ARG A 30 7.10 1.03 -35.49
N ASN A 31 6.24 0.24 -34.85
CA ASN A 31 5.96 -1.15 -35.18
C ASN A 31 4.44 -1.38 -35.32
N PRO A 32 3.80 -0.77 -36.33
CA PRO A 32 2.36 -0.91 -36.51
C PRO A 32 1.97 -2.35 -36.79
N GLY A 33 0.91 -2.83 -36.12
CA GLY A 33 0.40 -4.19 -36.26
C GLY A 33 1.04 -5.25 -35.37
N VAL A 34 2.09 -4.91 -34.64
CA VAL A 34 2.69 -5.84 -33.65
C VAL A 34 1.96 -5.70 -32.30
N ALA A 35 1.44 -6.83 -31.81
CA ALA A 35 0.80 -6.89 -30.51
C ALA A 35 1.84 -6.74 -29.37
N VAL A 36 1.51 -5.92 -28.36
CA VAL A 36 2.32 -5.77 -27.15
C VAL A 36 1.67 -6.56 -26.02
N MET A 37 2.36 -7.57 -25.50
CA MET A 37 1.97 -8.26 -24.28
C MET A 37 2.44 -7.45 -23.06
N ARG A 38 1.50 -7.00 -22.23
CA ARG A 38 1.77 -6.19 -21.04
C ARG A 38 1.85 -7.08 -19.81
N LEU A 39 3.06 -7.33 -19.34
CA LEU A 39 3.33 -8.18 -18.16
C LEU A 39 3.79 -7.38 -16.93
N GLY A 40 3.83 -6.05 -17.03
CA GLY A 40 4.41 -5.17 -16.01
C GLY A 40 3.43 -4.65 -14.95
N ILE A 41 2.12 -4.87 -15.12
CA ILE A 41 1.10 -4.41 -14.15
C ILE A 41 0.17 -5.58 -13.87
N GLY A 42 0.04 -5.94 -12.58
CA GLY A 42 -1.04 -6.79 -12.12
C GLY A 42 -2.37 -6.08 -12.32
N ASN A 43 -3.26 -6.63 -13.12
CA ASN A 43 -4.58 -6.07 -13.36
C ASN A 43 -5.65 -7.15 -13.16
N THR A 44 -6.81 -6.74 -12.67
CA THR A 44 -7.97 -7.62 -12.61
C THR A 44 -8.47 -7.86 -14.05
N THR A 45 -8.44 -9.10 -14.49
CA THR A 45 -8.85 -9.51 -15.85
C THR A 45 -10.22 -10.17 -15.87
N GLU A 46 -10.70 -10.60 -14.73
CA GLU A 46 -11.96 -11.30 -14.58
C GLU A 46 -13.11 -10.33 -14.29
N ALA A 47 -14.29 -10.68 -14.79
CA ALA A 47 -15.52 -9.95 -14.50
C ALA A 47 -15.91 -10.09 -13.03
N LEU A 48 -16.64 -9.10 -12.50
CA LEU A 48 -17.17 -9.18 -11.14
C LEU A 48 -18.00 -10.46 -10.93
N PRO A 49 -17.77 -11.20 -9.85
CA PRO A 49 -18.60 -12.36 -9.51
C PRO A 49 -20.08 -12.01 -9.42
N PRO A 50 -20.98 -12.92 -9.82
CA PRO A 50 -22.44 -12.66 -9.78
C PRO A 50 -22.97 -12.25 -8.40
N ALA A 51 -22.37 -12.76 -7.31
CA ALA A 51 -22.75 -12.38 -5.95
C ALA A 51 -22.45 -10.89 -5.67
N VAL A 52 -21.28 -10.41 -6.10
CA VAL A 52 -20.90 -8.99 -5.97
C VAL A 52 -21.82 -8.10 -6.78
N GLN A 53 -22.11 -8.49 -8.03
CA GLN A 53 -23.03 -7.74 -8.90
C GLN A 53 -24.43 -7.61 -8.29
N ARG A 54 -24.97 -8.70 -7.70
CA ARG A 54 -26.28 -8.65 -7.02
C ARG A 54 -26.25 -7.68 -5.83
N ALA A 55 -25.25 -7.81 -4.95
CA ALA A 55 -25.13 -6.95 -3.78
C ALA A 55 -25.01 -5.46 -4.15
N MET A 56 -24.25 -5.15 -5.21
CA MET A 56 -24.16 -3.77 -5.72
C MET A 56 -25.51 -3.25 -6.24
N LYS A 57 -26.25 -4.04 -7.01
CA LYS A 57 -27.59 -3.67 -7.50
C LYS A 57 -28.55 -3.44 -6.35
N GLU A 58 -28.61 -4.34 -5.38
CA GLU A 58 -29.45 -4.21 -4.18
C GLU A 58 -29.12 -2.93 -3.39
N LYS A 59 -27.83 -2.57 -3.28
CA LYS A 59 -27.42 -1.33 -2.60
C LYS A 59 -27.85 -0.09 -3.38
N ILE A 60 -27.75 -0.12 -4.72
CA ILE A 60 -28.24 0.97 -5.59
C ILE A 60 -29.75 1.14 -5.45
N ASP A 61 -30.51 0.06 -5.46
CA ASP A 61 -31.97 0.09 -5.30
C ASP A 61 -32.35 0.70 -3.94
N LYS A 62 -31.65 0.34 -2.86
CA LYS A 62 -31.84 0.93 -1.54
C LYS A 62 -31.52 2.44 -1.50
N LEU A 63 -30.50 2.89 -2.22
CA LEU A 63 -30.17 4.31 -2.33
C LEU A 63 -31.22 5.10 -3.17
N GLY A 64 -31.94 4.43 -4.05
CA GLY A 64 -33.02 5.01 -4.85
C GLY A 64 -34.36 5.15 -4.12
N ASP A 65 -34.54 4.51 -2.96
CA ASP A 65 -35.76 4.59 -2.16
C ASP A 65 -35.55 5.48 -0.93
N ARG A 66 -36.38 6.54 -0.79
CA ARG A 66 -36.31 7.49 0.33
C ARG A 66 -36.38 6.81 1.70
N ARG A 67 -37.03 5.67 1.82
CA ARG A 67 -37.19 4.93 3.09
C ARG A 67 -35.93 4.17 3.51
N THR A 68 -35.05 3.88 2.57
CA THR A 68 -33.82 3.10 2.77
C THR A 68 -32.56 3.87 2.42
N TYR A 69 -32.72 5.13 2.01
CA TYR A 69 -31.60 6.04 1.79
C TYR A 69 -30.90 6.37 3.09
N THR A 70 -29.59 6.15 3.16
CA THR A 70 -28.81 6.25 4.41
C THR A 70 -28.14 7.60 4.65
N GLY A 71 -28.07 8.48 3.64
CA GLY A 71 -27.35 9.75 3.76
C GLY A 71 -25.83 9.57 4.01
N TYR A 72 -25.26 10.37 4.90
CA TYR A 72 -23.90 10.16 5.39
C TYR A 72 -23.83 8.90 6.24
N GLY A 73 -22.81 8.06 5.99
CA GLY A 73 -22.51 6.88 6.81
C GLY A 73 -21.62 7.23 8.01
N ASP A 74 -21.31 6.21 8.82
CA ASP A 74 -20.33 6.30 9.90
C ASP A 74 -18.95 6.64 9.35
N GLU A 75 -18.17 7.46 10.08
CA GLU A 75 -16.81 7.86 9.72
C GLU A 75 -15.86 6.67 9.57
N GLN A 76 -16.04 5.61 10.37
CA GLN A 76 -15.26 4.37 10.27
C GLN A 76 -15.79 3.40 9.20
N GLY A 77 -16.90 3.74 8.54
CA GLY A 77 -17.59 2.88 7.60
C GLY A 77 -18.78 2.14 8.20
N ASP A 78 -19.57 1.52 7.33
CA ASP A 78 -20.82 0.83 7.69
C ASP A 78 -20.59 -0.23 8.78
N THR A 79 -21.31 -0.14 9.88
CA THR A 79 -21.23 -1.08 11.02
C THR A 79 -21.43 -2.53 10.57
N TYR A 80 -22.39 -2.78 9.69
CA TYR A 80 -22.60 -4.10 9.12
C TYR A 80 -21.35 -4.68 8.44
N LEU A 81 -20.60 -3.86 7.69
CA LEU A 81 -19.38 -4.30 7.03
C LEU A 81 -18.26 -4.57 8.04
N ARG A 82 -18.11 -3.71 9.05
CA ARG A 82 -17.12 -3.88 10.12
C ARG A 82 -17.37 -5.17 10.92
N GLU A 83 -18.63 -5.46 11.26
CA GLU A 83 -19.03 -6.71 11.91
C GLU A 83 -18.75 -7.94 11.02
N ALA A 84 -19.01 -7.84 9.72
CA ALA A 84 -18.68 -8.90 8.76
C ALA A 84 -17.17 -9.17 8.67
N MET A 85 -16.34 -8.11 8.79
CA MET A 85 -14.88 -8.25 8.87
C MET A 85 -14.43 -8.96 10.16
N VAL A 86 -15.03 -8.66 11.31
CA VAL A 86 -14.79 -9.40 12.57
C VAL A 86 -15.03 -10.90 12.37
N GLU A 87 -16.18 -11.26 11.80
CA GLU A 87 -16.51 -12.67 11.54
C GLU A 87 -15.57 -13.33 10.50
N TYR A 88 -15.07 -12.55 9.53
CA TYR A 88 -14.06 -13.03 8.59
C TYR A 88 -12.74 -13.37 9.29
N TYR A 89 -12.23 -12.49 10.15
CA TYR A 89 -10.96 -12.71 10.86
C TYR A 89 -11.04 -13.83 11.91
N LYS A 90 -12.20 -14.05 12.55
CA LYS A 90 -12.41 -15.19 13.43
C LYS A 90 -12.14 -16.54 12.77
N ARG A 91 -12.40 -16.67 11.47
CA ARG A 91 -12.11 -17.91 10.71
C ARG A 91 -10.62 -18.25 10.70
N TRP A 92 -9.77 -17.25 10.90
CA TRP A 92 -8.31 -17.37 10.95
C TRP A 92 -7.77 -17.36 12.39
N GLY A 93 -8.66 -17.46 13.38
CA GLY A 93 -8.27 -17.45 14.79
C GLY A 93 -7.91 -16.07 15.35
N VAL A 94 -8.22 -14.99 14.63
CA VAL A 94 -7.97 -13.61 15.08
C VAL A 94 -9.26 -13.01 15.63
N THR A 95 -9.21 -12.53 16.88
CA THR A 95 -10.32 -11.86 17.54
C THR A 95 -10.09 -10.36 17.51
N LEU A 96 -11.01 -9.64 16.88
CA LEU A 96 -10.99 -8.19 16.73
C LEU A 96 -12.37 -7.62 17.09
N GLU A 97 -12.41 -6.34 17.43
CA GLU A 97 -13.64 -5.60 17.68
C GLU A 97 -14.02 -4.75 16.44
N PRO A 98 -15.31 -4.47 16.21
CA PRO A 98 -15.73 -3.62 15.07
C PRO A 98 -15.08 -2.25 15.06
N THR A 99 -14.67 -1.73 16.22
CA THR A 99 -13.98 -0.43 16.37
C THR A 99 -12.53 -0.43 15.88
N GLU A 100 -11.97 -1.62 15.62
CA GLU A 100 -10.61 -1.76 15.06
C GLU A 100 -10.58 -1.74 13.53
N PHE A 101 -11.76 -1.60 12.88
CA PHE A 101 -11.88 -1.51 11.43
C PHE A 101 -12.20 -0.10 10.98
N PHE A 102 -11.49 0.34 9.96
CA PHE A 102 -11.78 1.56 9.19
C PHE A 102 -11.95 1.16 7.73
N ILE A 103 -13.10 1.50 7.15
CA ILE A 103 -13.42 1.19 5.76
C ILE A 103 -13.08 2.38 4.88
N SER A 104 -12.28 2.14 3.86
CA SER A 104 -11.82 3.16 2.92
C SER A 104 -12.12 2.77 1.46
N ASP A 105 -11.63 3.58 0.54
CA ASP A 105 -11.72 3.34 -0.90
C ASP A 105 -10.57 2.45 -1.44
N GLY A 106 -9.67 1.98 -0.57
CA GLY A 106 -8.63 1.02 -0.93
C GLY A 106 -7.32 1.17 -0.18
N ALA A 107 -6.56 0.09 -0.10
CA ALA A 107 -5.30 -0.01 0.66
C ALA A 107 -4.26 1.05 0.27
N LYS A 108 -4.22 1.50 -1.00
CA LYS A 108 -3.31 2.56 -1.43
C LYS A 108 -3.55 3.87 -0.69
N SER A 109 -4.81 4.27 -0.56
CA SER A 109 -5.22 5.47 0.18
C SER A 109 -4.89 5.32 1.67
N ASP A 110 -5.16 4.14 2.25
CA ASP A 110 -4.85 3.85 3.64
C ASP A 110 -3.36 3.91 3.92
N ALA A 111 -2.54 3.22 3.12
CA ALA A 111 -1.08 3.21 3.27
C ALA A 111 -0.46 4.61 3.12
N ALA A 112 -1.05 5.46 2.27
CA ALA A 112 -0.60 6.84 2.08
C ALA A 112 -1.05 7.78 3.21
N ASN A 113 -2.20 7.54 3.81
CA ASN A 113 -2.80 8.44 4.79
C ASN A 113 -2.42 8.08 6.24
N ILE A 114 -2.34 6.79 6.60
CA ILE A 114 -2.05 6.34 7.95
C ILE A 114 -0.74 6.93 8.51
N GLN A 115 0.25 7.14 7.64
CA GLN A 115 1.54 7.69 8.04
C GLN A 115 1.44 9.14 8.57
N GLN A 116 0.34 9.85 8.29
CA GLN A 116 0.14 11.23 8.75
C GLN A 116 -0.09 11.35 10.26
N ILE A 117 -0.48 10.25 10.94
CA ILE A 117 -0.60 10.23 12.40
C ILE A 117 0.75 10.22 13.12
N PHE A 118 1.84 9.98 12.39
CA PHE A 118 3.20 9.93 12.92
C PHE A 118 3.97 11.22 12.59
N GLY A 119 4.79 11.68 13.53
CA GLY A 119 5.63 12.88 13.34
C GLY A 119 6.67 12.75 12.22
N PRO A 120 7.22 13.86 11.73
CA PRO A 120 8.18 13.85 10.62
C PRO A 120 9.55 13.27 11.00
N ASP A 121 9.87 13.18 12.30
CA ASP A 121 11.17 12.71 12.79
C ASP A 121 11.24 11.18 12.93
N ASN A 122 10.15 10.46 12.60
CA ASN A 122 10.15 9.00 12.63
C ASN A 122 11.00 8.43 11.50
N ILE A 123 11.84 7.45 11.83
CA ILE A 123 12.65 6.71 10.88
C ILE A 123 11.81 5.60 10.27
N VAL A 124 11.73 5.58 8.94
CA VAL A 124 10.89 4.65 8.19
C VAL A 124 11.73 3.57 7.53
N ALA A 125 11.38 2.31 7.74
CA ALA A 125 11.91 1.18 7.00
C ALA A 125 10.92 0.71 5.93
N VAL A 126 11.43 0.39 4.74
CA VAL A 126 10.66 -0.16 3.61
C VAL A 126 11.40 -1.34 3.01
N GLN A 127 10.66 -2.32 2.51
CA GLN A 127 11.25 -3.38 1.67
C GLN A 127 11.90 -2.74 0.42
N ASP A 128 12.93 -3.38 -0.12
CA ASP A 128 13.54 -2.97 -1.38
C ASP A 128 13.81 -4.22 -2.25
N PRO A 129 13.04 -4.37 -3.36
CA PRO A 129 12.05 -3.44 -3.91
C PRO A 129 10.72 -3.40 -3.15
N ALA A 130 10.03 -2.26 -3.21
CA ALA A 130 8.73 -2.03 -2.57
C ALA A 130 7.71 -1.35 -3.48
N TYR A 131 6.47 -1.36 -3.05
CA TYR A 131 5.43 -0.57 -3.68
C TYR A 131 5.71 0.94 -3.49
N PRO A 132 5.77 1.74 -4.57
CA PRO A 132 6.26 3.12 -4.49
C PRO A 132 5.50 4.02 -3.51
N VAL A 133 4.22 3.73 -3.25
CA VAL A 133 3.40 4.58 -2.38
C VAL A 133 3.95 4.69 -0.96
N TYR A 134 4.63 3.66 -0.45
CA TYR A 134 5.23 3.71 0.90
C TYR A 134 6.35 4.74 0.98
N VAL A 135 7.15 4.83 -0.08
CA VAL A 135 8.22 5.83 -0.18
C VAL A 135 7.63 7.21 -0.47
N ASP A 136 6.84 7.35 -1.52
CA ASP A 136 6.33 8.64 -2.01
C ASP A 136 5.52 9.39 -0.95
N SER A 137 4.63 8.68 -0.22
CA SER A 137 3.83 9.30 0.84
C SER A 137 4.69 9.81 2.00
N ASN A 138 5.73 9.11 2.37
CA ASN A 138 6.67 9.52 3.41
C ASN A 138 7.61 10.64 2.92
N VAL A 139 7.97 10.68 1.63
CA VAL A 139 8.68 11.83 1.04
C VAL A 139 7.83 13.10 1.18
N VAL A 140 6.56 13.03 0.79
CA VAL A 140 5.61 14.15 0.94
C VAL A 140 5.42 14.54 2.41
N GLY A 141 5.42 13.55 3.31
CA GLY A 141 5.37 13.73 4.77
C GLY A 141 6.65 14.29 5.39
N GLY A 142 7.74 14.45 4.62
CA GLY A 142 8.98 15.09 5.07
C GLY A 142 10.01 14.15 5.72
N ARG A 143 9.82 12.83 5.65
CA ARG A 143 10.68 11.83 6.32
C ARG A 143 11.83 11.31 5.45
N SER A 144 11.99 11.81 4.24
CA SER A 144 12.84 11.20 3.22
C SER A 144 14.34 11.55 3.32
N GLY A 145 14.70 12.65 3.96
CA GLY A 145 16.05 13.20 3.78
C GLY A 145 16.28 13.66 2.32
N SER A 146 17.52 13.54 1.84
CA SER A 146 17.93 13.87 0.47
C SER A 146 17.82 12.65 -0.45
N TYR A 147 17.55 12.89 -1.74
CA TYR A 147 17.59 11.82 -2.74
C TYR A 147 19.01 11.60 -3.27
N ASN A 148 19.49 10.39 -3.21
CA ASN A 148 20.77 9.95 -3.78
C ASN A 148 20.53 9.30 -5.13
N SER A 149 20.93 9.99 -6.21
CA SER A 149 20.69 9.52 -7.59
C SER A 149 21.55 8.32 -8.00
N GLU A 150 22.69 8.09 -7.35
CA GLU A 150 23.57 6.94 -7.66
C GLU A 150 22.97 5.64 -7.13
N ARG A 151 22.35 5.70 -5.94
CA ARG A 151 21.68 4.56 -5.30
C ARG A 151 20.19 4.47 -5.65
N ALA A 152 19.63 5.51 -6.28
CA ALA A 152 18.20 5.67 -6.50
C ALA A 152 17.36 5.56 -5.21
N GLN A 153 17.88 6.06 -4.09
CA GLN A 153 17.31 5.93 -2.75
C GLN A 153 17.32 7.28 -2.02
N TYR A 154 16.47 7.43 -1.02
CA TYR A 154 16.47 8.57 -0.11
C TYR A 154 17.25 8.24 1.17
N ASP A 155 18.10 9.16 1.62
CA ASP A 155 19.00 8.93 2.77
C ASP A 155 18.25 8.83 4.11
N GLY A 156 17.01 9.27 4.21
CA GLY A 156 16.17 9.23 5.41
C GLY A 156 15.43 7.91 5.63
N PHE A 157 15.50 6.97 4.67
CA PHE A 157 14.88 5.65 4.81
C PHE A 157 15.89 4.57 5.17
N VAL A 158 15.42 3.57 5.89
CA VAL A 158 16.09 2.29 6.04
C VAL A 158 15.53 1.32 5.00
N TYR A 159 16.33 0.96 4.01
CA TYR A 159 15.92 0.01 2.98
C TYR A 159 16.24 -1.42 3.43
N LEU A 160 15.21 -2.25 3.50
CA LEU A 160 15.33 -3.69 3.78
C LEU A 160 15.61 -4.38 2.45
N THR A 161 16.85 -4.24 1.97
CA THR A 161 17.26 -4.73 0.65
C THR A 161 17.17 -6.25 0.59
N THR A 162 16.55 -6.74 -0.48
CA THR A 162 16.36 -8.16 -0.77
C THR A 162 16.96 -8.51 -2.12
N SER A 163 17.23 -9.79 -2.36
CA SER A 163 17.80 -10.28 -3.61
C SER A 163 17.19 -11.62 -4.01
N GLU A 164 17.44 -12.03 -5.26
CA GLU A 164 16.99 -13.31 -5.79
C GLU A 164 17.57 -14.49 -5.00
N GLU A 165 18.84 -14.40 -4.58
CA GLU A 165 19.49 -15.46 -3.79
C GLU A 165 18.82 -15.68 -2.42
N GLY A 166 18.13 -14.67 -1.90
CA GLY A 166 17.35 -14.74 -0.66
C GLY A 166 15.85 -14.82 -0.91
N ASP A 167 15.41 -15.27 -2.08
CA ASP A 167 13.98 -15.38 -2.45
C ASP A 167 13.18 -14.08 -2.21
N PHE A 168 13.86 -12.95 -2.24
CA PHE A 168 13.29 -11.61 -1.94
C PHE A 168 12.62 -11.52 -0.56
N ILE A 169 13.05 -12.31 0.41
CA ILE A 169 12.52 -12.27 1.78
C ILE A 169 13.29 -11.20 2.59
N PRO A 170 12.60 -10.20 3.16
CA PRO A 170 13.24 -9.18 3.97
C PRO A 170 13.60 -9.72 5.36
N THR A 171 14.61 -9.10 5.96
CA THR A 171 14.96 -9.32 7.37
C THR A 171 14.72 -8.04 8.19
N PRO A 172 14.44 -8.15 9.51
CA PRO A 172 14.29 -6.99 10.36
C PRO A 172 15.52 -6.06 10.31
N PRO A 173 15.32 -4.74 10.49
CA PRO A 173 16.42 -3.78 10.49
C PRO A 173 17.41 -4.07 11.63
N THR A 174 18.71 -3.80 11.41
CA THR A 174 19.75 -3.92 12.46
C THR A 174 19.85 -2.72 13.38
N GLY A 175 19.40 -1.53 12.91
CA GLY A 175 19.35 -0.29 13.65
C GLY A 175 17.93 0.03 14.12
N LYS A 176 17.77 1.15 14.85
CA LYS A 176 16.46 1.64 15.28
C LYS A 176 15.67 2.17 14.08
N VAL A 177 14.41 1.76 13.97
CA VAL A 177 13.38 2.38 13.13
C VAL A 177 12.10 2.53 13.94
N ASP A 178 11.23 3.43 13.51
CA ASP A 178 9.98 3.73 14.19
C ASP A 178 8.76 3.19 13.43
N LEU A 179 8.84 3.18 12.09
CA LEU A 179 7.78 2.67 11.20
C LEU A 179 8.36 1.64 10.23
N ILE A 180 7.68 0.53 10.04
CA ILE A 180 8.08 -0.52 9.10
C ILE A 180 6.92 -0.79 8.15
N TYR A 181 7.11 -0.56 6.84
CA TYR A 181 6.19 -1.04 5.83
C TYR A 181 6.57 -2.45 5.41
N LEU A 182 5.64 -3.37 5.57
CA LEU A 182 5.81 -4.77 5.23
C LEU A 182 4.63 -5.23 4.37
N CYS A 183 4.90 -5.58 3.13
CA CYS A 183 3.92 -6.06 2.15
C CYS A 183 4.06 -7.57 1.97
N ASN A 184 2.97 -8.32 2.16
CA ASN A 184 3.01 -9.78 2.08
C ASN A 184 1.69 -10.37 1.52
N PRO A 185 1.67 -10.91 0.29
CA PRO A 185 2.78 -11.05 -0.66
C PRO A 185 3.38 -9.71 -1.10
N ASN A 186 4.71 -9.63 -1.26
CA ASN A 186 5.35 -8.36 -1.60
C ASN A 186 5.02 -7.89 -3.02
N ASN A 187 4.67 -6.64 -3.16
CA ASN A 187 4.64 -5.94 -4.44
C ASN A 187 5.94 -5.12 -4.60
N PRO A 188 6.83 -5.40 -5.62
CA PRO A 188 6.51 -6.08 -6.89
C PRO A 188 7.00 -7.54 -7.01
N THR A 189 7.69 -8.11 -6.04
CA THR A 189 8.41 -9.39 -6.22
C THR A 189 7.48 -10.62 -6.19
N GLY A 190 6.32 -10.52 -5.52
CA GLY A 190 5.45 -11.65 -5.25
C GLY A 190 5.96 -12.59 -4.15
N ALA A 191 7.09 -12.27 -3.52
CA ALA A 191 7.65 -13.05 -2.42
C ALA A 191 6.69 -13.11 -1.23
N VAL A 192 6.63 -14.26 -0.57
CA VAL A 192 5.74 -14.53 0.55
C VAL A 192 6.57 -14.89 1.77
N SER A 193 6.60 -14.01 2.75
CA SER A 193 7.21 -14.30 4.06
C SER A 193 6.35 -15.29 4.84
N ASN A 194 6.99 -16.29 5.41
CA ASN A 194 6.35 -17.27 6.26
C ASN A 194 6.11 -16.73 7.69
N HIS A 195 5.44 -17.53 8.52
CA HIS A 195 5.10 -17.12 9.89
C HIS A 195 6.32 -16.77 10.75
N GLN A 196 7.44 -17.46 10.60
CA GLN A 196 8.66 -17.20 11.41
C GLN A 196 9.33 -15.89 10.96
N GLU A 197 9.36 -15.62 9.67
CA GLU A 197 9.89 -14.39 9.10
C GLU A 197 9.06 -13.17 9.51
N VAL A 198 7.73 -13.26 9.41
CA VAL A 198 6.84 -12.18 9.92
C VAL A 198 6.98 -12.02 11.42
N LYS A 199 7.07 -13.14 12.18
CA LYS A 199 7.28 -13.08 13.63
C LYS A 199 8.56 -12.34 14.02
N ALA A 200 9.63 -12.51 13.26
CA ALA A 200 10.88 -11.78 13.52
C ALA A 200 10.69 -10.25 13.46
N PHE A 201 9.88 -9.75 12.53
CA PHE A 201 9.51 -8.33 12.47
C PHE A 201 8.64 -7.91 13.66
N VAL A 202 7.71 -8.75 14.08
CA VAL A 202 6.87 -8.47 15.27
C VAL A 202 7.74 -8.40 16.52
N ASP A 203 8.65 -9.34 16.72
CA ASP A 203 9.58 -9.36 17.85
C ASP A 203 10.47 -8.12 17.85
N TYR A 204 10.99 -7.73 16.67
CA TYR A 204 11.75 -6.50 16.52
C TYR A 204 10.91 -5.26 16.89
N ALA A 205 9.69 -5.17 16.37
CA ALA A 205 8.81 -4.03 16.61
C ALA A 205 8.47 -3.87 18.10
N ILE A 206 8.17 -4.98 18.79
CA ILE A 206 7.93 -4.98 20.24
C ILE A 206 9.16 -4.49 21.00
N ALA A 207 10.35 -5.03 20.68
CA ALA A 207 11.59 -4.69 21.37
C ALA A 207 12.00 -3.21 21.16
N ASN A 208 11.71 -2.64 20.00
CA ASN A 208 12.12 -1.28 19.62
C ASN A 208 10.97 -0.26 19.70
N LYS A 209 9.76 -0.67 20.11
CA LYS A 209 8.53 0.16 20.13
C LYS A 209 8.23 0.77 18.75
N ALA A 210 8.47 0.01 17.70
CA ALA A 210 8.15 0.37 16.33
C ALA A 210 6.72 -0.04 15.97
N VAL A 211 6.16 0.59 14.94
CA VAL A 211 4.87 0.23 14.36
C VAL A 211 5.09 -0.45 13.01
N ILE A 212 4.40 -1.57 12.79
CA ILE A 212 4.36 -2.24 11.48
C ILE A 212 3.07 -1.82 10.77
N ILE A 213 3.22 -1.30 9.55
CA ILE A 213 2.14 -1.10 8.59
C ILE A 213 2.21 -2.30 7.64
N TYR A 214 1.27 -3.20 7.82
CA TYR A 214 1.23 -4.49 7.09
C TYR A 214 0.19 -4.43 5.99
N ASP A 215 0.61 -4.53 4.70
CA ASP A 215 -0.22 -4.43 3.50
C ASP A 215 -0.30 -5.78 2.76
#